data_eeaf66c5690b404b469671ff65dfa12e
#
_entry.id   eeaf66c5690b404b469671ff65dfa12e
#
_cell.length_a   1.000
_cell.length_b   1.000
_cell.length_c   1.000
_cell.angle_alpha   90.00
_cell.angle_beta   90.00
_cell.angle_gamma   90.00
#
_symmetry.space_group_name_H-M   'P 1'
#
loop_
_entity.id
_entity.type
_entity.pdbx_description
1 polymer ?
#
loop_
_entity_poly.entity_id
_entity_poly.type
_entity_poly.pdbx_seq_one_letter_code
_entity_poly.pdbx_strand_id
1 'polypeptide(L)'
;MRVTTAPKWKWILPAGGKPESVCGMNEAGVMETCGEDGIRRMVAAFYRHVPTDDLIGPMYHEADLGGAEERLAEFLLFRLGASTRYLETRGHPKLRMRHITFKIGIAERDRWLELMTAAMEETGVPPAAREFLDPFFAQVADFLRNQADR
;
A
#
# COMPACT_ATOMS: atom_id res chain seq x y z
N MET A 1 -2.17 9.28 -33.21
CA MET A 1 -3.01 9.67 -32.08
C MET A 1 -2.79 8.68 -30.94
N ARG A 2 -2.10 9.13 -29.91
CA ARG A 2 -1.98 8.31 -28.71
C ARG A 2 -3.22 8.56 -27.85
N VAL A 3 -4.10 7.58 -27.80
CA VAL A 3 -5.16 7.59 -26.81
C VAL A 3 -4.50 7.34 -25.47
N THR A 4 -4.29 8.39 -24.69
CA THR A 4 -3.94 8.26 -23.29
C THR A 4 -5.19 7.78 -22.57
N THR A 5 -5.41 6.49 -22.61
CA THR A 5 -6.34 5.87 -21.69
C THR A 5 -5.78 6.08 -20.29
N ALA A 6 -6.51 6.80 -19.45
CA ALA A 6 -6.18 6.91 -18.04
C ALA A 6 -5.85 5.50 -17.52
N PRO A 7 -4.75 5.34 -16.80
CA PRO A 7 -4.36 4.01 -16.34
C PRO A 7 -5.51 3.38 -15.55
N LYS A 8 -5.81 2.13 -15.86
CA LYS A 8 -6.96 1.39 -15.31
C LYS A 8 -6.99 1.35 -13.78
N TRP A 9 -5.90 1.65 -13.13
CA TRP A 9 -5.84 1.68 -11.66
C TRP A 9 -6.61 2.84 -11.02
N LYS A 10 -6.93 3.90 -11.78
CA LYS A 10 -7.76 5.00 -11.26
C LYS A 10 -9.13 4.53 -10.75
N TRP A 11 -9.55 3.36 -11.20
CA TRP A 11 -10.83 2.77 -10.81
C TRP A 11 -10.75 1.91 -9.55
N ILE A 12 -9.54 1.73 -9.00
CA ILE A 12 -9.29 0.82 -7.87
C ILE A 12 -9.50 1.51 -6.53
N LEU A 13 -9.35 2.82 -6.52
CA LEU A 13 -9.59 3.63 -5.33
C LEU A 13 -10.91 4.38 -5.49
N PRO A 14 -11.66 4.56 -4.39
CA PRO A 14 -12.88 5.35 -4.48
C PRO A 14 -12.58 6.72 -5.07
N ALA A 15 -13.48 7.20 -5.92
CA ALA A 15 -13.43 8.54 -6.44
C ALA A 15 -13.67 9.53 -5.29
N GLY A 16 -12.64 9.82 -4.54
CA GLY A 16 -12.72 10.70 -3.39
C GLY A 16 -11.37 11.33 -3.15
N GLY A 17 -11.17 12.41 -3.76
CA GLY A 17 -9.93 13.16 -3.62
C GLY A 17 -9.24 13.27 -4.94
N LYS A 18 -9.49 14.33 -5.62
CA LYS A 18 -8.60 14.83 -6.66
C LYS A 18 -7.20 14.86 -6.06
N PRO A 19 -6.20 14.33 -6.74
CA PRO A 19 -4.85 14.75 -6.42
C PRO A 19 -4.81 16.22 -6.71
N GLU A 20 -5.04 17.01 -5.70
CA GLU A 20 -4.77 18.41 -5.82
C GLU A 20 -3.27 18.54 -6.01
N SER A 21 -2.90 18.91 -7.21
CA SER A 21 -1.54 19.22 -7.58
C SER A 21 -1.14 20.54 -6.92
N VAL A 22 -1.17 20.58 -5.60
CA VAL A 22 -0.65 21.71 -4.88
C VAL A 22 0.64 21.30 -4.25
N CYS A 23 1.76 21.78 -4.78
CA CYS A 23 3.08 21.80 -4.14
C CYS A 23 3.37 20.57 -3.25
N GLY A 24 2.86 19.40 -3.60
CA GLY A 24 3.01 18.17 -2.84
C GLY A 24 3.78 17.12 -3.61
N MET A 25 4.35 16.18 -2.89
CA MET A 25 5.02 15.01 -3.45
C MET A 25 4.02 14.18 -4.28
N ASN A 26 4.37 13.85 -5.52
CA ASN A 26 3.59 12.93 -6.34
C ASN A 26 4.28 11.56 -6.40
N GLU A 27 3.66 10.61 -7.12
CA GLU A 27 4.18 9.24 -7.25
C GLU A 27 5.62 9.23 -7.79
N ALA A 28 5.91 10.00 -8.83
CA ALA A 28 7.25 10.09 -9.40
C ALA A 28 8.25 10.65 -8.39
N GLY A 29 7.84 11.64 -7.60
CA GLY A 29 8.67 12.21 -6.55
C GLY A 29 9.00 11.22 -5.45
N VAL A 30 8.04 10.38 -5.06
CA VAL A 30 8.29 9.30 -4.09
C VAL A 30 9.33 8.33 -4.63
N MET A 31 9.22 7.92 -5.89
CA MET A 31 10.16 7.00 -6.51
C MET A 31 11.54 7.62 -6.65
N GLU A 32 11.63 8.90 -6.99
CA GLU A 32 12.89 9.63 -7.08
C GLU A 32 13.57 9.72 -5.71
N THR A 33 12.78 9.94 -4.65
CA THR A 33 13.28 10.11 -3.28
C THR A 33 13.66 8.78 -2.62
N CYS A 34 12.81 7.77 -2.74
CA CYS A 34 12.96 6.48 -2.06
C CYS A 34 13.68 5.43 -2.91
N GLY A 35 13.39 5.41 -4.22
CA GLY A 35 13.84 4.35 -5.11
C GLY A 35 13.13 3.02 -4.84
N GLU A 36 13.33 2.07 -5.73
CA GLU A 36 12.77 0.73 -5.59
C GLU A 36 13.26 0.04 -4.32
N ASP A 37 14.58 0.14 -4.04
CA ASP A 37 15.17 -0.46 -2.85
C ASP A 37 14.60 0.14 -1.56
N GLY A 38 14.33 1.45 -1.54
CA GLY A 38 13.71 2.10 -0.38
C GLY A 38 12.30 1.60 -0.12
N ILE A 39 11.49 1.44 -1.18
CA ILE A 39 10.15 0.88 -1.07
C ILE A 39 10.21 -0.56 -0.57
N ARG A 40 11.11 -1.39 -1.11
CA ARG A 40 11.26 -2.78 -0.68
C ARG A 40 11.73 -2.90 0.78
N ARG A 41 12.64 -2.05 1.22
CA ARG A 41 13.08 -2.01 2.63
C ARG A 41 11.95 -1.65 3.58
N MET A 42 11.13 -0.67 3.20
CA MET A 42 9.96 -0.27 3.98
C MET A 42 8.97 -1.43 4.13
N VAL A 43 8.66 -2.11 3.04
CA VAL A 43 7.76 -3.26 3.05
C VAL A 43 8.34 -4.41 3.89
N ALA A 44 9.63 -4.69 3.75
CA ALA A 44 10.31 -5.71 4.56
C ALA A 44 10.23 -5.39 6.05
N ALA A 45 10.44 -4.13 6.43
CA ALA A 45 10.31 -3.71 7.83
C ALA A 45 8.89 -3.91 8.35
N PHE A 46 7.89 -3.58 7.56
CA PHE A 46 6.49 -3.83 7.92
C PHE A 46 6.26 -5.32 8.22
N TYR A 47 6.70 -6.20 7.33
CA TYR A 47 6.49 -7.65 7.51
C TYR A 47 7.33 -8.26 8.62
N ARG A 48 8.39 -7.60 9.07
CA ARG A 48 9.10 -8.03 10.30
C ARG A 48 8.26 -7.85 11.56
N HIS A 49 7.36 -6.87 11.57
CA HIS A 49 6.48 -6.62 12.72
C HIS A 49 5.23 -7.50 12.72
N VAL A 50 4.79 -8.00 11.56
CA VAL A 50 3.54 -8.74 11.43
C VAL A 50 3.49 -10.01 12.31
N PRO A 51 4.51 -10.89 12.33
CA PRO A 51 4.41 -12.13 13.11
C PRO A 51 4.25 -11.93 14.61
N THR A 52 4.72 -10.80 15.13
CA THR A 52 4.64 -10.50 16.56
C THR A 52 3.41 -9.67 16.93
N ASP A 53 2.62 -9.27 15.93
CA ASP A 53 1.41 -8.51 16.17
C ASP A 53 0.24 -9.46 16.47
N ASP A 54 -0.45 -9.20 17.57
CA ASP A 54 -1.54 -10.07 18.04
C ASP A 54 -2.87 -9.83 17.30
N LEU A 55 -3.03 -8.70 16.64
CA LEU A 55 -4.27 -8.34 15.97
C LEU A 55 -4.26 -8.71 14.49
N ILE A 56 -3.26 -8.27 13.73
CA ILE A 56 -3.19 -8.55 12.30
C ILE A 56 -2.29 -9.73 11.95
N GLY A 57 -1.37 -10.11 12.83
CA GLY A 57 -0.49 -11.26 12.62
C GLY A 57 -1.25 -12.53 12.25
N PRO A 58 -2.31 -12.91 12.99
CA PRO A 58 -3.08 -14.10 12.68
C PRO A 58 -3.80 -14.09 11.33
N MET A 59 -3.95 -12.91 10.71
CA MET A 59 -4.58 -12.78 9.38
C MET A 59 -3.64 -13.23 8.26
N TYR A 60 -2.35 -13.33 8.53
CA TYR A 60 -1.35 -13.76 7.56
C TYR A 60 -0.92 -15.19 7.85
N HIS A 61 -0.78 -15.99 6.79
CA HIS A 61 -0.22 -17.33 6.93
C HIS A 61 1.30 -17.23 7.06
N GLU A 62 1.84 -17.76 8.13
CA GLU A 62 3.27 -17.74 8.41
C GLU A 62 4.10 -18.27 7.24
N ALA A 63 3.62 -19.34 6.59
CA ALA A 63 4.28 -19.95 5.45
C ALA A 63 4.26 -19.06 4.19
N ASP A 64 3.39 -18.02 4.14
CA ASP A 64 3.23 -17.16 2.97
C ASP A 64 3.65 -15.71 3.22
N LEU A 65 4.32 -15.41 4.34
CA LEU A 65 4.76 -14.05 4.65
C LEU A 65 5.67 -13.48 3.56
N GLY A 66 6.59 -14.29 3.03
CA GLY A 66 7.46 -13.87 1.93
C GLY A 66 6.67 -13.54 0.66
N GLY A 67 5.66 -14.31 0.35
CA GLY A 67 4.76 -14.03 -0.77
C GLY A 67 3.94 -12.76 -0.56
N ALA A 68 3.44 -12.55 0.65
CA ALA A 68 2.70 -11.34 1.01
C ALA A 68 3.60 -10.09 0.89
N GLU A 69 4.82 -10.17 1.36
CA GLU A 69 5.82 -9.10 1.24
C GLU A 69 6.06 -8.73 -0.22
N GLU A 70 6.31 -9.74 -1.07
CA GLU A 70 6.54 -9.52 -2.50
C GLU A 70 5.32 -8.89 -3.17
N ARG A 71 4.12 -9.36 -2.85
CA ARG A 71 2.88 -8.82 -3.42
C ARG A 71 2.67 -7.36 -3.05
N LEU A 72 2.91 -6.98 -1.80
CA LEU A 72 2.77 -5.59 -1.38
C LEU A 72 3.82 -4.71 -2.05
N ALA A 73 5.07 -5.15 -2.10
CA ALA A 73 6.13 -4.39 -2.76
C ALA A 73 5.83 -4.17 -4.25
N GLU A 74 5.45 -5.21 -4.96
CA GLU A 74 5.12 -5.10 -6.39
C GLU A 74 3.88 -4.21 -6.62
N PHE A 75 2.88 -4.30 -5.75
CA PHE A 75 1.69 -3.43 -5.83
C PHE A 75 2.07 -1.96 -5.63
N LEU A 76 2.90 -1.65 -4.64
CA LEU A 76 3.34 -0.27 -4.40
C LEU A 76 4.16 0.26 -5.57
N LEU A 77 5.08 -0.54 -6.10
CA LEU A 77 5.89 -0.14 -7.26
C LEU A 77 5.00 0.12 -8.49
N PHE A 78 3.97 -0.69 -8.68
CA PHE A 78 2.98 -0.47 -9.72
C PHE A 78 2.22 0.84 -9.50
N ARG A 79 1.73 1.08 -8.29
CA ARG A 79 0.97 2.29 -7.96
C ARG A 79 1.82 3.57 -8.08
N LEU A 80 3.10 3.46 -7.80
CA LEU A 80 4.03 4.59 -7.90
C LEU A 80 4.56 4.78 -9.33
N GLY A 81 4.14 3.95 -10.27
CA GLY A 81 4.51 4.08 -11.67
C GLY A 81 5.89 3.54 -12.02
N ALA A 82 6.51 2.78 -11.12
CA ALA A 82 7.87 2.27 -11.31
C ALA A 82 7.92 0.95 -12.09
N SER A 83 6.84 0.16 -12.07
CA SER A 83 6.84 -1.17 -12.66
C SER A 83 5.42 -1.59 -13.06
N THR A 84 5.30 -2.34 -14.13
CA THR A 84 4.04 -2.98 -14.54
C THR A 84 3.99 -4.46 -14.16
N ARG A 85 5.01 -4.95 -13.47
CA ARG A 85 5.20 -6.36 -13.14
C ARG A 85 4.02 -6.95 -12.36
N TYR A 86 3.41 -6.17 -11.46
CA TYR A 86 2.23 -6.61 -10.73
C TYR A 86 1.10 -6.98 -11.68
N LEU A 87 0.81 -6.13 -12.68
CA LEU A 87 -0.23 -6.40 -13.68
C LEU A 87 0.11 -7.63 -14.54
N GLU A 88 1.37 -7.79 -14.92
CA GLU A 88 1.82 -8.88 -15.77
C GLU A 88 1.69 -10.23 -15.07
N THR A 89 1.98 -10.28 -13.77
CA THR A 89 1.99 -11.53 -13.00
C THR A 89 0.67 -11.83 -12.31
N ARG A 90 -0.09 -10.81 -11.90
CA ARG A 90 -1.30 -10.97 -11.09
C ARG A 90 -2.56 -10.39 -11.71
N GLY A 91 -2.44 -9.61 -12.77
CA GLY A 91 -3.55 -8.91 -13.40
C GLY A 91 -4.05 -7.73 -12.57
N HIS A 92 -5.32 -7.39 -12.73
CA HIS A 92 -5.94 -6.28 -12.02
C HIS A 92 -5.86 -6.49 -10.50
N PRO A 93 -5.52 -5.47 -9.70
CA PRO A 93 -5.36 -5.62 -8.24
C PRO A 93 -6.58 -6.17 -7.52
N LYS A 94 -7.79 -5.72 -7.84
CA LYS A 94 -9.04 -6.20 -7.22
C LYS A 94 -8.93 -6.33 -5.70
N LEU A 95 -8.43 -5.27 -5.05
CA LEU A 95 -8.01 -5.33 -3.64
C LEU A 95 -9.13 -5.77 -2.71
N ARG A 96 -10.34 -5.23 -2.85
CA ARG A 96 -11.46 -5.62 -1.98
C ARG A 96 -11.81 -7.09 -2.11
N MET A 97 -11.82 -7.60 -3.33
CA MET A 97 -12.12 -9.00 -3.57
C MET A 97 -11.06 -9.92 -2.98
N ARG A 98 -9.78 -9.54 -3.08
CA ARG A 98 -8.67 -10.33 -2.53
C ARG A 98 -8.65 -10.31 -1.01
N HIS A 99 -9.32 -9.34 -0.37
CA HIS A 99 -9.36 -9.20 1.10
C HIS A 99 -10.71 -9.58 1.70
N ILE A 100 -11.65 -10.05 0.89
CA ILE A 100 -13.02 -10.32 1.37
C ILE A 100 -13.07 -11.42 2.43
N THR A 101 -12.11 -12.34 2.43
CA THR A 101 -12.02 -13.42 3.42
C THR A 101 -11.46 -12.96 4.76
N PHE A 102 -10.91 -11.76 4.83
CA PHE A 102 -10.36 -11.19 6.05
C PHE A 102 -11.36 -10.24 6.68
N LYS A 103 -11.47 -10.28 7.99
CA LYS A 103 -12.34 -9.36 8.73
C LYS A 103 -11.56 -8.10 9.06
N ILE A 104 -11.78 -7.05 8.29
CA ILE A 104 -11.05 -5.79 8.43
C ILE A 104 -12.02 -4.71 8.92
N GLY A 105 -11.97 -4.43 10.20
CA GLY A 105 -12.65 -3.33 10.83
C GLY A 105 -11.72 -2.15 11.09
N ILE A 106 -12.17 -1.21 11.91
CA ILE A 106 -11.38 -0.03 12.28
C ILE A 106 -10.12 -0.43 13.03
N ALA A 107 -10.20 -1.38 13.96
CA ALA A 107 -9.06 -1.80 14.77
C ALA A 107 -7.94 -2.38 13.89
N GLU A 108 -8.28 -3.25 12.95
CA GLU A 108 -7.32 -3.86 12.03
C GLU A 108 -6.71 -2.82 11.10
N ARG A 109 -7.54 -1.91 10.58
CA ARG A 109 -7.06 -0.78 9.76
C ARG A 109 -6.06 0.06 10.53
N ASP A 110 -6.40 0.47 11.74
CA ASP A 110 -5.54 1.34 12.54
C ASP A 110 -4.23 0.65 12.90
N ARG A 111 -4.27 -0.63 13.29
CA ARG A 111 -3.06 -1.38 13.59
C ARG A 111 -2.15 -1.52 12.36
N TRP A 112 -2.73 -1.79 11.20
CA TRP A 112 -1.96 -1.86 9.95
C TRP A 112 -1.22 -0.54 9.69
N LEU A 113 -1.91 0.59 9.87
CA LEU A 113 -1.30 1.92 9.69
C LEU A 113 -0.21 2.19 10.72
N GLU A 114 -0.41 1.79 11.97
CA GLU A 114 0.61 1.91 13.01
C GLU A 114 1.88 1.15 12.64
N LEU A 115 1.74 -0.09 12.18
CA LEU A 115 2.89 -0.91 11.80
C LEU A 115 3.60 -0.35 10.56
N MET A 116 2.83 0.17 9.59
CA MET A 116 3.43 0.80 8.41
C MET A 116 4.15 2.10 8.76
N THR A 117 3.59 2.90 9.67
CA THR A 117 4.25 4.10 10.18
C THR A 117 5.57 3.75 10.86
N ALA A 118 5.57 2.73 11.72
CA ALA A 118 6.79 2.26 12.37
C ALA A 118 7.83 1.79 11.34
N ALA A 119 7.38 1.09 10.30
CA ALA A 119 8.26 0.64 9.23
C ALA A 119 8.90 1.81 8.46
N MET A 120 8.12 2.85 8.17
CA MET A 120 8.64 4.05 7.51
C MET A 120 9.67 4.78 8.39
N GLU A 121 9.41 4.88 9.67
CA GLU A 121 10.35 5.50 10.62
C GLU A 121 11.64 4.68 10.74
N GLU A 122 11.50 3.37 10.88
CA GLU A 122 12.62 2.45 11.01
C GLU A 122 13.56 2.48 9.81
N THR A 123 13.00 2.61 8.61
CA THR A 123 13.78 2.60 7.36
C THR A 123 14.16 4.00 6.88
N GLY A 124 13.80 5.03 7.62
CA GLY A 124 14.20 6.40 7.31
C GLY A 124 13.54 6.98 6.08
N VAL A 125 12.29 6.65 5.80
CA VAL A 125 11.53 7.25 4.71
C VAL A 125 11.47 8.76 4.94
N PRO A 126 11.94 9.59 3.98
CA PRO A 126 11.98 11.03 4.17
C PRO A 126 10.59 11.63 4.41
N PRO A 127 10.48 12.69 5.24
CA PRO A 127 9.20 13.36 5.50
C PRO A 127 8.48 13.81 4.22
N ALA A 128 9.21 14.26 3.23
CA ALA A 128 8.63 14.67 1.94
C ALA A 128 7.91 13.52 1.24
N ALA A 129 8.48 12.31 1.27
CA ALA A 129 7.84 11.12 0.70
C ALA A 129 6.61 10.72 1.53
N ARG A 130 6.67 10.88 2.85
CA ARG A 130 5.55 10.58 3.74
C ARG A 130 4.34 11.48 3.51
N GLU A 131 4.53 12.70 3.02
CA GLU A 131 3.41 13.57 2.64
C GLU A 131 2.49 12.91 1.62
N PHE A 132 3.05 12.08 0.73
CA PHE A 132 2.27 11.29 -0.21
C PHE A 132 1.83 9.96 0.41
N LEU A 133 2.76 9.25 1.04
CA LEU A 133 2.54 7.87 1.49
C LEU A 133 1.54 7.77 2.63
N ASP A 134 1.58 8.68 3.60
CA ASP A 134 0.66 8.62 4.76
C ASP A 134 -0.81 8.70 4.32
N PRO A 135 -1.24 9.71 3.54
CA PRO A 135 -2.62 9.73 3.05
C PRO A 135 -2.96 8.58 2.10
N PHE A 136 -2.00 8.15 1.30
CA PHE A 136 -2.18 7.03 0.38
C PHE A 136 -2.49 5.73 1.15
N PHE A 137 -1.68 5.40 2.14
CA PHE A 137 -1.92 4.21 2.95
C PHE A 137 -3.23 4.30 3.74
N ALA A 138 -3.54 5.47 4.27
CA ALA A 138 -4.80 5.68 4.99
C ALA A 138 -6.01 5.42 4.08
N GLN A 139 -5.98 5.91 2.84
CA GLN A 139 -7.06 5.71 1.87
C GLN A 139 -7.20 4.23 1.48
N VAL A 140 -6.08 3.56 1.20
CA VAL A 140 -6.12 2.15 0.80
C VAL A 140 -6.61 1.29 1.96
N ALA A 141 -6.10 1.51 3.16
CA ALA A 141 -6.50 0.74 4.34
C ALA A 141 -7.98 0.95 4.66
N ASP A 142 -8.47 2.18 4.55
CA ASP A 142 -9.88 2.47 4.77
C ASP A 142 -10.76 1.83 3.69
N PHE A 143 -10.32 1.84 2.46
CA PHE A 143 -11.02 1.20 1.34
C PHE A 143 -11.18 -0.31 1.53
N LEU A 144 -10.22 -0.95 2.21
CA LEU A 144 -10.24 -2.39 2.45
C LEU A 144 -11.07 -2.80 3.66
N ARG A 145 -11.59 -1.87 4.45
CA ARG A 145 -12.50 -2.20 5.55
C ARG A 145 -13.75 -2.87 5.01
N ASN A 146 -14.16 -3.95 5.65
CA ASN A 146 -15.33 -4.73 5.26
C ASN A 146 -16.21 -5.12 6.45
N GLN A 147 -15.93 -4.59 7.64
CA GLN A 147 -16.74 -4.80 8.84
C GLN A 147 -17.37 -3.48 9.25
N ALA A 148 -18.61 -3.58 9.73
CA ALA A 148 -19.31 -2.43 10.25
C ALA A 148 -18.59 -1.85 11.47
N ASP A 149 -18.66 -0.54 11.62
CA ASP A 149 -18.13 0.15 12.79
C ASP A 149 -18.96 -0.23 14.01
N ARG A 150 -18.27 -0.64 15.07
CA ARG A 150 -18.89 -0.92 16.37
C ARG A 150 -18.41 0.05 17.41
#